data_0b68282a43c22bf20b1b4dbe43199340
#
_entry.id   0b68282a43c22bf20b1b4dbe43199340
#
_cell.length_a   1.000
_cell.length_b   1.000
_cell.length_c   1.000
_cell.angle_alpha   90.00
_cell.angle_beta   90.00
_cell.angle_gamma   90.00
#
_symmetry.space_group_name_H-M   'P 1'
#
loop_
_entity.id
_entity.type
_entity.pdbx_description
1 polymer ?
#
loop_
_entity_poly.entity_id
_entity_poly.type
_entity_poly.pdbx_seq_one_letter_code
_entity_poly.pdbx_strand_id
1 'polypeptide(L)'
;DGAWRFLNRVWNLVVKYSDEIKDAKSEIEIAMLNDNEKALYRKTHQTIKKVAEDIERDFHFNTAIAAMMELVNEISQFNFEAPLTLVLSPEGRGNKTIPSPLAGEGKGEGEKRANHAPVIKAALEALIILLSPFAPHICDELWSMLGNKGAVINIAWPQYNQDAIKAEEMLIVIQINGKVRGRVNLPANTAEEDIKKTALADTKTKEWISGKEIKKVIVVQNKLVNIVV
;
A
#
# COMPACT_ATOMS: atom_id res chain seq x y z
N ASP A 1 -24.08 0.93 15.52
CA ASP A 1 -24.08 0.69 14.05
C ASP A 1 -22.71 0.85 13.39
N GLY A 2 -21.88 1.82 13.79
CA GLY A 2 -20.55 2.02 13.23
C GLY A 2 -19.58 0.87 13.55
N ALA A 3 -19.50 0.48 14.81
CA ALA A 3 -18.65 -0.60 15.27
C ALA A 3 -19.01 -1.95 14.61
N TRP A 4 -20.31 -2.26 14.53
CA TRP A 4 -20.77 -3.46 13.87
C TRP A 4 -20.38 -3.50 12.37
N ARG A 5 -20.57 -2.40 11.65
CA ARG A 5 -20.15 -2.29 10.24
C ARG A 5 -18.64 -2.47 10.08
N PHE A 6 -17.86 -1.91 10.99
CA PHE A 6 -16.40 -2.07 10.96
C PHE A 6 -16.01 -3.54 11.20
N LEU A 7 -16.53 -4.19 12.22
CA LEU A 7 -16.24 -5.61 12.51
C LEU A 7 -16.65 -6.52 11.35
N ASN A 8 -17.81 -6.27 10.72
CA ASN A 8 -18.23 -7.02 9.54
C ASN A 8 -17.28 -6.83 8.34
N ARG A 9 -16.74 -5.62 8.16
CA ARG A 9 -15.73 -5.39 7.11
C ARG A 9 -14.46 -6.18 7.37
N VAL A 10 -13.98 -6.20 8.61
CA VAL A 10 -12.81 -7.01 9.00
C VAL A 10 -13.09 -8.49 8.76
N TRP A 11 -14.26 -8.97 9.20
CA TRP A 11 -14.69 -10.36 8.96
C TRP A 11 -14.68 -10.73 7.49
N ASN A 12 -15.32 -9.91 6.66
CA ASN A 12 -15.40 -10.16 5.21
C ASN A 12 -14.03 -10.15 4.53
N LEU A 13 -13.10 -9.33 5.00
CA LEU A 13 -11.73 -9.34 4.48
C LEU A 13 -11.00 -10.63 4.81
N VAL A 14 -11.11 -11.11 6.05
CA VAL A 14 -10.50 -12.38 6.45
C VAL A 14 -11.11 -13.53 5.65
N VAL A 15 -12.44 -13.60 5.54
CA VAL A 15 -13.12 -14.63 4.72
C VAL A 15 -12.66 -14.58 3.26
N LYS A 16 -12.53 -13.37 2.69
CA LYS A 16 -12.10 -13.19 1.29
C LYS A 16 -10.70 -13.75 1.03
N TYR A 17 -9.79 -13.57 1.97
CA TYR A 17 -8.38 -13.89 1.74
C TYR A 17 -7.91 -15.18 2.42
N SER A 18 -8.69 -15.76 3.35
CA SER A 18 -8.27 -16.92 4.17
C SER A 18 -7.75 -18.09 3.34
N ASP A 19 -8.44 -18.46 2.27
CA ASP A 19 -8.04 -19.61 1.44
C ASP A 19 -6.73 -19.36 0.67
N GLU A 20 -6.46 -18.11 0.29
CA GLU A 20 -5.28 -17.74 -0.49
C GLU A 20 -4.03 -17.59 0.39
N ILE A 21 -4.20 -17.17 1.64
CA ILE A 21 -3.07 -16.84 2.53
C ILE A 21 -2.79 -17.91 3.59
N LYS A 22 -3.65 -18.91 3.72
CA LYS A 22 -3.54 -19.96 4.74
C LYS A 22 -2.18 -20.64 4.76
N ASP A 23 -1.66 -20.96 3.57
CA ASP A 23 -0.37 -21.63 3.40
C ASP A 23 0.77 -20.65 3.07
N ALA A 24 0.51 -19.35 3.11
CA ALA A 24 1.51 -18.34 2.81
C ALA A 24 2.61 -18.33 3.88
N LYS A 25 3.87 -18.28 3.43
CA LYS A 25 5.01 -18.11 4.32
C LYS A 25 4.96 -16.74 4.98
N SER A 26 5.41 -16.65 6.23
CA SER A 26 5.46 -15.36 6.97
C SER A 26 6.67 -14.49 6.59
N GLU A 27 7.60 -15.01 5.78
CA GLU A 27 8.79 -14.26 5.36
C GLU A 27 8.43 -13.34 4.18
N ILE A 28 8.69 -12.05 4.36
CA ILE A 28 8.47 -11.02 3.35
C ILE A 28 9.82 -10.48 2.89
N GLU A 29 10.17 -10.72 1.64
CA GLU A 29 11.34 -10.12 1.00
C GLU A 29 10.96 -8.75 0.42
N ILE A 30 11.25 -7.68 1.16
CA ILE A 30 10.86 -6.29 0.80
C ILE A 30 11.36 -5.90 -0.59
N ALA A 31 12.54 -6.38 -0.99
CA ALA A 31 13.13 -6.08 -2.30
C ALA A 31 12.32 -6.63 -3.48
N MET A 32 11.52 -7.69 -3.25
CA MET A 32 10.70 -8.35 -4.27
C MET A 32 9.28 -7.77 -4.36
N LEU A 33 8.89 -6.91 -3.43
CA LEU A 33 7.56 -6.32 -3.39
C LEU A 33 7.38 -5.32 -4.53
N ASN A 34 6.22 -5.36 -5.18
CA ASN A 34 5.78 -4.30 -6.09
C ASN A 34 5.32 -3.05 -5.31
N ASP A 35 5.00 -1.97 -6.02
CA ASP A 35 4.65 -0.69 -5.38
C ASP A 35 3.38 -0.78 -4.52
N ASN A 36 2.37 -1.55 -4.95
CA ASN A 36 1.13 -1.76 -4.19
C ASN A 36 1.39 -2.59 -2.92
N GLU A 37 2.19 -3.65 -3.02
CA GLU A 37 2.60 -4.48 -1.89
C GLU A 37 3.44 -3.68 -0.89
N LYS A 38 4.39 -2.87 -1.36
CA LYS A 38 5.16 -1.95 -0.52
C LYS A 38 4.28 -0.93 0.18
N ALA A 39 3.26 -0.39 -0.51
CA ALA A 39 2.31 0.55 0.08
C ALA A 39 1.52 -0.10 1.21
N LEU A 40 0.96 -1.30 0.99
CA LEU A 40 0.25 -2.04 2.03
C LEU A 40 1.17 -2.43 3.20
N TYR A 41 2.37 -2.92 2.93
CA TYR A 41 3.37 -3.26 3.94
C TYR A 41 3.72 -2.04 4.80
N ARG A 42 4.00 -0.90 4.17
CA ARG A 42 4.25 0.38 4.85
C ARG A 42 3.06 0.81 5.70
N LYS A 43 1.85 0.79 5.14
CA LYS A 43 0.63 1.17 5.87
C LYS A 43 0.40 0.29 7.09
N THR A 44 0.66 -1.01 6.98
CA THR A 44 0.59 -1.95 8.11
C THR A 44 1.52 -1.52 9.24
N HIS A 45 2.80 -1.25 8.95
CA HIS A 45 3.75 -0.84 9.97
C HIS A 45 3.49 0.56 10.54
N GLN A 46 3.00 1.49 9.72
CA GLN A 46 2.51 2.80 10.21
C GLN A 46 1.34 2.64 11.18
N THR A 47 0.41 1.73 10.87
CA THR A 47 -0.74 1.45 11.75
C THR A 47 -0.30 0.83 13.06
N ILE A 48 0.60 -0.17 13.03
CA ILE A 48 1.16 -0.78 14.24
C ILE A 48 1.78 0.30 15.14
N LYS A 49 2.65 1.15 14.58
CA LYS A 49 3.29 2.24 15.31
C LYS A 49 2.26 3.20 15.90
N LYS A 50 1.31 3.68 15.09
CA LYS A 50 0.28 4.64 15.51
C LYS A 50 -0.59 4.10 16.63
N VAL A 51 -1.06 2.86 16.51
CA VAL A 51 -1.89 2.22 17.52
C VAL A 51 -1.12 2.00 18.82
N ALA A 52 0.15 1.55 18.75
CA ALA A 52 0.99 1.39 19.91
C ALA A 52 1.19 2.73 20.65
N GLU A 53 1.54 3.79 19.92
CA GLU A 53 1.75 5.13 20.51
C GLU A 53 0.46 5.69 21.13
N ASP A 54 -0.69 5.54 20.48
CA ASP A 54 -2.00 6.01 20.95
C ASP A 54 -2.46 5.29 22.23
N ILE A 55 -2.16 3.99 22.35
CA ILE A 55 -2.54 3.20 23.53
C ILE A 55 -1.55 3.45 24.69
N GLU A 56 -0.23 3.43 24.42
CA GLU A 56 0.79 3.53 25.47
C GLU A 56 0.86 4.90 26.13
N ARG A 57 0.67 5.98 25.36
CA ARG A 57 0.88 7.34 25.86
C ARG A 57 -0.36 7.92 26.52
N ASP A 58 -1.49 7.90 25.78
CA ASP A 58 -2.61 8.75 26.12
C ASP A 58 -3.96 8.02 26.15
N PHE A 59 -3.97 6.69 25.97
CA PHE A 59 -5.18 5.89 25.85
C PHE A 59 -6.17 6.45 24.81
N HIS A 60 -5.64 6.95 23.68
CA HIS A 60 -6.43 7.53 22.61
C HIS A 60 -7.07 6.46 21.73
N PHE A 61 -8.00 5.71 22.29
CA PHE A 61 -8.64 4.58 21.61
C PHE A 61 -9.36 4.95 20.30
N ASN A 62 -9.92 6.15 20.21
CA ASN A 62 -10.61 6.58 18.99
C ASN A 62 -9.65 6.75 17.81
N THR A 63 -8.47 7.30 18.02
CA THR A 63 -7.45 7.47 16.99
C THR A 63 -6.81 6.14 16.62
N ALA A 64 -6.61 5.25 17.60
CA ALA A 64 -6.16 3.87 17.35
C ALA A 64 -7.17 3.12 16.46
N ILE A 65 -8.47 3.18 16.77
CA ILE A 65 -9.53 2.57 15.96
C ILE A 65 -9.57 3.21 14.56
N ALA A 66 -9.43 4.54 14.45
CA ALA A 66 -9.39 5.22 13.15
C ALA A 66 -8.20 4.73 12.29
N ALA A 67 -7.02 4.57 12.88
CA ALA A 67 -5.86 4.02 12.16
C ALA A 67 -6.09 2.58 11.67
N MET A 68 -6.75 1.74 12.47
CA MET A 68 -7.16 0.39 12.05
C MET A 68 -8.21 0.44 10.92
N MET A 69 -9.16 1.38 10.95
CA MET A 69 -10.12 1.57 9.86
C MET A 69 -9.45 1.98 8.54
N GLU A 70 -8.42 2.82 8.61
CA GLU A 70 -7.61 3.18 7.43
C GLU A 70 -6.87 1.96 6.86
N LEU A 71 -6.30 1.10 7.72
CA LEU A 71 -5.67 -0.14 7.27
C LEU A 71 -6.68 -1.07 6.59
N VAL A 72 -7.89 -1.21 7.16
CA VAL A 72 -9.00 -1.97 6.54
C VAL A 72 -9.37 -1.41 5.16
N ASN A 73 -9.36 -0.08 4.98
CA ASN A 73 -9.59 0.53 3.68
C ASN A 73 -8.50 0.15 2.67
N GLU A 74 -7.24 0.22 3.09
CA GLU A 74 -6.09 -0.13 2.24
C GLU A 74 -6.14 -1.60 1.81
N ILE A 75 -6.36 -2.54 2.74
CA ILE A 75 -6.52 -3.97 2.43
C ILE A 75 -7.72 -4.19 1.49
N SER A 76 -8.83 -3.45 1.69
CA SER A 76 -10.03 -3.58 0.85
C SER A 76 -9.79 -3.13 -0.60
N GLN A 77 -8.95 -2.14 -0.81
CA GLN A 77 -8.59 -1.60 -2.11
C GLN A 77 -7.46 -2.38 -2.78
N PHE A 78 -6.79 -3.24 -2.02
CA PHE A 78 -5.73 -4.07 -2.55
C PHE A 78 -6.31 -5.03 -3.58
N ASN A 79 -6.01 -4.77 -4.86
CA ASN A 79 -6.40 -5.63 -5.96
C ASN A 79 -5.23 -6.54 -6.30
N PHE A 80 -5.50 -7.84 -6.31
CA PHE A 80 -4.65 -8.74 -7.07
C PHE A 80 -4.70 -8.29 -8.52
N GLU A 81 -3.59 -7.85 -9.09
CA GLU A 81 -3.44 -7.88 -10.52
C GLU A 81 -3.48 -9.36 -10.93
N ALA A 82 -4.68 -9.88 -11.15
CA ALA A 82 -4.84 -11.11 -11.88
C ALA A 82 -4.07 -10.92 -13.18
N PRO A 83 -3.20 -11.88 -13.61
CA PRO A 83 -2.60 -11.78 -14.91
C PRO A 83 -3.74 -11.57 -15.89
N LEU A 84 -3.58 -10.62 -16.81
CA LEU A 84 -4.51 -10.36 -17.91
C LEU A 84 -4.72 -11.68 -18.67
N THR A 85 -5.60 -12.51 -18.15
CA THR A 85 -6.23 -13.56 -18.92
C THR A 85 -7.08 -12.78 -19.91
N LEU A 86 -6.66 -12.78 -21.16
CA LEU A 86 -7.43 -12.33 -22.30
C LEU A 86 -8.90 -12.63 -22.05
N VAL A 87 -9.68 -11.60 -21.73
CA VAL A 87 -11.11 -11.63 -21.86
C VAL A 87 -11.34 -11.71 -23.36
N LEU A 88 -11.45 -12.94 -23.88
CA LEU A 88 -11.98 -13.19 -25.19
C LEU A 88 -13.42 -12.71 -25.17
N SER A 89 -13.65 -11.56 -25.75
CA SER A 89 -14.99 -11.09 -26.09
C SER A 89 -15.71 -12.17 -26.88
N PRO A 90 -16.95 -12.51 -26.54
CA PRO A 90 -17.71 -13.47 -27.31
C PRO A 90 -18.33 -12.76 -28.50
N GLU A 91 -17.60 -12.64 -29.61
CA GLU A 91 -18.23 -12.37 -30.92
C GLU A 91 -17.45 -13.02 -32.06
N GLY A 92 -18.16 -13.83 -32.82
CA GLY A 92 -17.82 -14.14 -34.23
C GLY A 92 -17.41 -15.58 -34.51
N ARG A 93 -18.37 -16.37 -34.95
CA ARG A 93 -18.21 -17.65 -35.65
C ARG A 93 -17.09 -17.61 -36.69
N GLY A 94 -16.16 -18.54 -36.61
CA GLY A 94 -15.18 -18.75 -37.66
C GLY A 94 -14.28 -19.92 -37.35
N ASN A 95 -14.59 -21.06 -37.92
CA ASN A 95 -13.86 -22.32 -37.90
C ASN A 95 -12.40 -22.10 -38.37
N LYS A 96 -11.39 -22.20 -37.50
CA LYS A 96 -10.00 -22.43 -37.88
C LYS A 96 -9.26 -23.23 -36.79
N THR A 97 -8.78 -24.36 -37.24
CA THR A 97 -7.85 -25.32 -36.61
C THR A 97 -6.79 -24.63 -35.75
N ILE A 98 -6.73 -25.07 -34.48
CA ILE A 98 -5.71 -24.68 -33.51
C ILE A 98 -4.42 -25.47 -33.83
N PRO A 99 -3.30 -24.84 -34.12
CA PRO A 99 -2.00 -25.52 -34.10
C PRO A 99 -1.55 -25.70 -32.65
N SER A 100 -1.17 -26.89 -32.27
CA SER A 100 -0.49 -27.21 -31.03
C SER A 100 0.78 -26.36 -30.90
N PRO A 101 1.05 -25.71 -29.76
CA PRO A 101 2.35 -25.09 -29.53
C PRO A 101 3.37 -26.20 -29.25
N LEU A 102 4.25 -26.38 -30.20
CA LEU A 102 5.52 -27.07 -30.02
C LEU A 102 6.34 -26.40 -28.91
N ALA A 103 6.96 -27.23 -28.11
CA ALA A 103 7.94 -26.91 -27.10
C ALA A 103 8.97 -25.89 -27.62
N GLY A 104 8.99 -24.70 -27.01
CA GLY A 104 10.04 -23.74 -27.12
C GLY A 104 10.48 -23.37 -25.71
N GLU A 105 11.70 -23.77 -25.35
CA GLU A 105 12.38 -23.41 -24.12
C GLU A 105 12.55 -21.89 -24.05
N GLY A 106 11.65 -21.21 -23.34
CA GLY A 106 11.79 -19.83 -22.93
C GLY A 106 12.14 -19.79 -21.44
N LYS A 107 13.42 -19.81 -21.13
CA LYS A 107 13.92 -19.40 -19.81
C LYS A 107 13.65 -17.92 -19.62
N GLY A 108 12.95 -17.60 -18.53
CA GLY A 108 12.94 -16.26 -17.94
C GLY A 108 11.68 -15.48 -18.19
N GLU A 109 10.78 -15.56 -17.24
CA GLU A 109 9.84 -14.52 -16.74
C GLU A 109 8.73 -15.13 -15.85
N GLY A 110 8.94 -16.35 -15.35
CA GLY A 110 7.97 -17.12 -14.56
C GLY A 110 7.97 -16.88 -13.05
N GLU A 111 8.86 -16.07 -12.49
CA GLU A 111 9.07 -16.01 -11.03
C GLU A 111 8.66 -14.70 -10.31
N LYS A 112 7.97 -13.78 -10.98
CA LYS A 112 7.39 -12.61 -10.28
C LYS A 112 6.00 -12.88 -9.69
N ARG A 113 5.66 -14.16 -9.47
CA ARG A 113 4.41 -14.55 -8.85
C ARG A 113 4.62 -14.78 -7.36
N ALA A 114 3.88 -14.00 -6.54
CA ALA A 114 3.41 -14.38 -5.21
C ALA A 114 4.13 -13.84 -3.97
N ASN A 115 4.44 -12.54 -3.91
CA ASN A 115 4.73 -11.93 -2.60
C ASN A 115 3.50 -11.24 -1.97
N HIS A 116 2.36 -11.15 -2.67
CA HIS A 116 1.16 -10.52 -2.13
C HIS A 116 0.53 -11.30 -0.98
N ALA A 117 0.48 -12.63 -1.04
CA ALA A 117 -0.12 -13.45 0.01
C ALA A 117 0.57 -13.28 1.38
N PRO A 118 1.92 -13.28 1.50
CA PRO A 118 2.60 -12.94 2.74
C PRO A 118 2.30 -11.54 3.25
N VAL A 119 2.23 -10.54 2.36
CA VAL A 119 1.97 -9.14 2.76
C VAL A 119 0.54 -8.97 3.28
N ILE A 120 -0.45 -9.56 2.60
CA ILE A 120 -1.85 -9.54 3.06
C ILE A 120 -2.00 -10.29 4.39
N LYS A 121 -1.38 -11.47 4.50
CA LYS A 121 -1.38 -12.24 5.74
C LYS A 121 -0.84 -11.43 6.90
N ALA A 122 0.34 -10.83 6.75
CA ALA A 122 0.93 -9.98 7.78
C ALA A 122 0.05 -8.77 8.13
N ALA A 123 -0.60 -8.15 7.15
CA ALA A 123 -1.50 -7.03 7.37
C ALA A 123 -2.77 -7.45 8.15
N LEU A 124 -3.37 -8.59 7.82
CA LEU A 124 -4.55 -9.11 8.52
C LEU A 124 -4.19 -9.61 9.92
N GLU A 125 -3.07 -10.31 10.10
CA GLU A 125 -2.60 -10.76 11.41
C GLU A 125 -2.33 -9.56 12.33
N ALA A 126 -1.61 -8.55 11.83
CA ALA A 126 -1.39 -7.31 12.59
C ALA A 126 -2.71 -6.64 12.97
N LEU A 127 -3.64 -6.48 12.02
CA LEU A 127 -4.96 -5.89 12.28
C LEU A 127 -5.73 -6.64 13.37
N ILE A 128 -5.74 -7.97 13.33
CA ILE A 128 -6.44 -8.81 14.31
C ILE A 128 -5.80 -8.65 15.71
N ILE A 129 -4.47 -8.68 15.80
CA ILE A 129 -3.77 -8.48 17.07
C ILE A 129 -4.07 -7.10 17.65
N LEU A 130 -3.98 -6.04 16.82
CA LEU A 130 -4.26 -4.66 17.24
C LEU A 130 -5.72 -4.46 17.66
N LEU A 131 -6.66 -5.19 17.07
CA LEU A 131 -8.09 -5.14 17.37
C LEU A 131 -8.48 -5.98 18.60
N SER A 132 -7.67 -6.97 18.97
CA SER A 132 -8.00 -7.95 20.01
C SER A 132 -8.32 -7.34 21.39
N PRO A 133 -7.71 -6.22 21.85
CA PRO A 133 -8.11 -5.59 23.10
C PRO A 133 -9.53 -5.01 23.10
N PHE A 134 -10.07 -4.70 21.92
CA PHE A 134 -11.39 -4.09 21.75
C PHE A 134 -12.48 -5.13 21.46
N ALA A 135 -12.12 -6.23 20.79
CA ALA A 135 -13.09 -7.25 20.37
C ALA A 135 -12.46 -8.66 20.41
N PRO A 136 -12.12 -9.20 21.59
CA PRO A 136 -11.30 -10.40 21.73
C PRO A 136 -11.93 -11.63 21.07
N HIS A 137 -13.21 -11.88 21.26
CA HIS A 137 -13.87 -13.09 20.77
C HIS A 137 -13.90 -13.19 19.24
N ILE A 138 -14.21 -12.09 18.56
CA ILE A 138 -14.19 -12.09 17.09
C ILE A 138 -12.74 -12.22 16.57
N CYS A 139 -11.78 -11.63 17.27
CA CYS A 139 -10.37 -11.73 16.89
C CYS A 139 -9.83 -13.15 17.06
N ASP A 140 -10.21 -13.89 18.07
CA ASP A 140 -9.84 -15.30 18.23
C ASP A 140 -10.37 -16.16 17.08
N GLU A 141 -11.63 -15.94 16.67
CA GLU A 141 -12.21 -16.65 15.53
C GLU A 141 -11.50 -16.31 14.23
N LEU A 142 -11.29 -15.03 13.95
CA LEU A 142 -10.57 -14.57 12.77
C LEU A 142 -9.12 -15.07 12.74
N TRP A 143 -8.46 -15.14 13.90
CA TRP A 143 -7.12 -15.68 14.04
C TRP A 143 -7.05 -17.16 13.64
N SER A 144 -8.02 -17.92 14.10
CA SER A 144 -8.17 -19.33 13.72
C SER A 144 -8.45 -19.52 12.23
N MET A 145 -9.29 -18.66 11.64
CA MET A 145 -9.61 -18.68 10.20
C MET A 145 -8.38 -18.44 9.31
N LEU A 146 -7.39 -17.67 9.78
CA LEU A 146 -6.12 -17.47 9.10
C LEU A 146 -5.17 -18.69 9.20
N GLY A 147 -5.59 -19.76 9.87
CA GLY A 147 -4.80 -20.97 10.08
C GLY A 147 -3.82 -20.89 11.26
N ASN A 148 -3.93 -19.85 12.09
CA ASN A 148 -3.08 -19.65 13.25
C ASN A 148 -3.60 -20.49 14.45
N LYS A 149 -2.70 -20.85 15.35
CA LYS A 149 -3.02 -21.67 16.54
C LYS A 149 -3.00 -20.83 17.81
N GLY A 150 -3.81 -21.23 18.77
CA GLY A 150 -3.89 -20.58 20.08
C GLY A 150 -4.75 -19.32 20.08
N ALA A 151 -4.97 -18.75 21.26
CA ALA A 151 -5.74 -17.53 21.43
C ALA A 151 -4.89 -16.29 21.08
N VAL A 152 -5.48 -15.34 20.40
CA VAL A 152 -4.80 -14.11 19.95
C VAL A 152 -4.25 -13.29 21.12
N ILE A 153 -4.87 -13.36 22.29
CA ILE A 153 -4.42 -12.65 23.49
C ILE A 153 -3.03 -13.08 23.98
N ASN A 154 -2.60 -14.30 23.63
CA ASN A 154 -1.28 -14.81 23.99
C ASN A 154 -0.20 -14.46 22.96
N ILE A 155 -0.56 -13.79 21.89
CA ILE A 155 0.36 -13.38 20.83
C ILE A 155 1.03 -12.07 21.25
N ALA A 156 2.35 -12.00 21.04
CA ALA A 156 3.10 -10.79 21.31
C ALA A 156 2.58 -9.62 20.46
N TRP A 157 2.56 -8.41 21.05
CA TRP A 157 2.19 -7.21 20.33
C TRP A 157 3.09 -7.00 19.11
N PRO A 158 2.53 -6.69 17.93
CA PRO A 158 3.31 -6.62 16.70
C PRO A 158 4.32 -5.47 16.77
N GLN A 159 5.54 -5.76 16.35
CA GLN A 159 6.59 -4.75 16.25
C GLN A 159 6.56 -4.10 14.87
N TYR A 160 6.73 -2.78 14.83
CA TYR A 160 6.84 -2.09 13.56
C TYR A 160 8.28 -2.03 13.05
N ASN A 161 8.45 -2.15 11.75
CA ASN A 161 9.73 -1.96 11.09
C ASN A 161 9.92 -0.48 10.73
N GLN A 162 10.97 0.15 11.30
CA GLN A 162 11.28 1.56 11.07
C GLN A 162 11.60 1.83 9.58
N ASP A 163 12.28 0.90 8.91
CA ASP A 163 12.66 1.08 7.50
C ASP A 163 11.45 0.94 6.57
N ALA A 164 10.47 0.12 6.95
CA ALA A 164 9.21 0.01 6.23
C ALA A 164 8.38 1.31 6.26
N ILE A 165 8.49 2.06 7.36
CA ILE A 165 7.73 3.32 7.56
C ILE A 165 8.33 4.46 6.75
N LYS A 166 9.64 4.46 6.50
CA LYS A 166 10.29 5.49 5.69
C LYS A 166 9.60 5.54 4.33
N ALA A 167 8.98 6.68 4.03
CA ALA A 167 8.41 6.90 2.71
C ALA A 167 9.53 6.79 1.68
N GLU A 168 9.29 6.10 0.55
CA GLU A 168 10.18 6.25 -0.61
C GLU A 168 10.18 7.73 -0.96
N GLU A 169 11.33 8.37 -0.82
CA GLU A 169 11.50 9.74 -1.26
C GLU A 169 11.62 9.75 -2.77
N MET A 170 10.81 10.55 -3.40
CA MET A 170 10.87 10.77 -4.83
C MET A 170 11.59 12.07 -5.11
N LEU A 171 12.61 12.00 -5.95
CA LEU A 171 13.33 13.17 -6.39
C LEU A 171 12.49 13.94 -7.42
N ILE A 172 11.97 15.10 -7.03
CA ILE A 172 11.25 16.02 -7.91
C ILE A 172 12.25 17.00 -8.52
N VAL A 173 12.32 17.03 -9.84
CA VAL A 173 13.14 17.99 -10.58
C VAL A 173 12.33 19.27 -10.80
N ILE A 174 12.86 20.43 -10.37
CA ILE A 174 12.22 21.73 -10.58
C ILE A 174 12.86 22.40 -11.80
N GLN A 175 12.02 22.75 -12.76
CA GLN A 175 12.40 23.51 -13.95
C GLN A 175 11.75 24.90 -13.92
N ILE A 176 12.46 25.88 -14.44
CA ILE A 176 11.93 27.23 -14.72
C ILE A 176 12.14 27.49 -16.21
N ASN A 177 11.03 27.71 -16.94
CA ASN A 177 11.02 27.85 -18.40
C ASN A 177 11.80 26.72 -19.09
N GLY A 178 11.59 25.44 -18.63
CA GLY A 178 12.23 24.24 -19.20
C GLY A 178 13.68 23.99 -18.78
N LYS A 179 14.32 24.87 -18.01
CA LYS A 179 15.70 24.69 -17.51
C LYS A 179 15.68 24.21 -16.05
N VAL A 180 16.39 23.12 -15.75
CA VAL A 180 16.54 22.60 -14.38
C VAL A 180 17.20 23.65 -13.49
N ARG A 181 16.53 23.99 -12.36
CA ARG A 181 17.00 24.99 -11.40
C ARG A 181 17.06 24.46 -9.96
N GLY A 182 16.29 23.40 -9.65
CA GLY A 182 16.27 22.81 -8.33
C GLY A 182 15.92 21.33 -8.37
N ARG A 183 16.09 20.70 -7.20
CA ARG A 183 15.67 19.33 -6.94
C ARG A 183 15.21 19.25 -5.50
N VAL A 184 14.10 18.61 -5.23
CA VAL A 184 13.55 18.42 -3.89
C VAL A 184 13.15 16.96 -3.72
N ASN A 185 13.46 16.39 -2.57
CA ASN A 185 12.98 15.07 -2.19
C ASN A 185 11.65 15.23 -1.48
N LEU A 186 10.64 14.54 -1.97
CA LEU A 186 9.32 14.47 -1.36
C LEU A 186 8.88 13.02 -1.22
N PRO A 187 8.02 12.69 -0.23
CA PRO A 187 7.38 11.38 -0.16
C PRO A 187 6.70 11.02 -1.48
N ALA A 188 6.85 9.79 -1.95
CA ALA A 188 6.32 9.33 -3.24
C ALA A 188 4.80 9.52 -3.42
N ASN A 189 4.06 9.57 -2.30
CA ASN A 189 2.61 9.77 -2.29
C ASN A 189 2.18 11.23 -2.01
N THR A 190 3.07 12.21 -2.21
CA THR A 190 2.74 13.62 -2.01
C THR A 190 1.73 14.08 -3.06
N ALA A 191 0.65 14.72 -2.61
CA ALA A 191 -0.36 15.27 -3.50
C ALA A 191 0.23 16.34 -4.44
N GLU A 192 -0.30 16.46 -5.65
CA GLU A 192 0.18 17.41 -6.67
C GLU A 192 0.20 18.86 -6.16
N GLU A 193 -0.77 19.23 -5.34
CA GLU A 193 -0.83 20.58 -4.73
C GLU A 193 0.32 20.84 -3.76
N ASP A 194 0.70 19.83 -2.96
CA ASP A 194 1.79 19.95 -2.00
C ASP A 194 3.14 19.91 -2.72
N ILE A 195 3.26 19.16 -3.82
CA ILE A 195 4.42 19.21 -4.71
C ILE A 195 4.59 20.63 -5.27
N LYS A 196 3.52 21.27 -5.76
CA LYS A 196 3.55 22.66 -6.26
C LYS A 196 3.97 23.63 -5.16
N LYS A 197 3.36 23.52 -3.97
CA LYS A 197 3.69 24.38 -2.82
C LYS A 197 5.15 24.27 -2.43
N THR A 198 5.66 23.03 -2.31
CA THR A 198 7.06 22.78 -1.91
C THR A 198 8.03 23.26 -2.98
N ALA A 199 7.75 23.04 -4.26
CA ALA A 199 8.58 23.55 -5.36
C ALA A 199 8.66 25.07 -5.39
N LEU A 200 7.57 25.78 -5.07
CA LEU A 200 7.55 27.25 -4.98
C LEU A 200 8.20 27.76 -3.69
N ALA A 201 8.21 26.96 -2.62
CA ALA A 201 8.83 27.31 -1.34
C ALA A 201 10.34 27.11 -1.32
N ASP A 202 10.89 26.30 -2.25
CA ASP A 202 12.33 26.02 -2.33
C ASP A 202 13.16 27.30 -2.52
N THR A 203 14.23 27.41 -1.74
CA THR A 203 15.05 28.62 -1.66
C THR A 203 15.65 29.00 -3.02
N LYS A 204 16.19 28.01 -3.74
CA LYS A 204 16.77 28.23 -5.08
C LYS A 204 15.71 28.64 -6.10
N THR A 205 14.53 28.03 -6.02
CA THR A 205 13.41 28.37 -6.88
C THR A 205 12.95 29.80 -6.63
N LYS A 206 12.83 30.24 -5.37
CA LYS A 206 12.46 31.61 -5.00
C LYS A 206 13.40 32.67 -5.57
N GLU A 207 14.70 32.42 -5.56
CA GLU A 207 15.70 33.35 -6.16
C GLU A 207 15.45 33.56 -7.65
N TRP A 208 15.07 32.50 -8.39
CA TRP A 208 14.85 32.57 -9.84
C TRP A 208 13.51 33.14 -10.25
N ILE A 209 12.49 33.03 -9.41
CA ILE A 209 11.14 33.59 -9.66
C ILE A 209 10.96 34.99 -9.06
N SER A 210 11.90 35.44 -8.24
CA SER A 210 11.84 36.76 -7.60
C SER A 210 11.70 37.87 -8.66
N GLY A 211 10.65 38.73 -8.51
CA GLY A 211 10.36 39.81 -9.41
C GLY A 211 9.71 39.41 -10.75
N LYS A 212 9.31 38.14 -10.91
CA LYS A 212 8.63 37.65 -12.11
C LYS A 212 7.23 37.17 -11.81
N GLU A 213 6.31 37.32 -12.73
CA GLU A 213 4.94 36.84 -12.61
C GLU A 213 4.89 35.35 -13.02
N ILE A 214 4.36 34.49 -12.14
CA ILE A 214 4.19 33.06 -12.41
C ILE A 214 2.94 32.88 -13.27
N LYS A 215 3.13 32.49 -14.53
CA LYS A 215 2.02 32.25 -15.47
C LYS A 215 1.41 30.86 -15.29
N LYS A 216 2.23 29.85 -15.05
CA LYS A 216 1.75 28.47 -14.91
C LYS A 216 2.73 27.60 -14.14
N VAL A 217 2.19 26.65 -13.33
CA VAL A 217 2.97 25.58 -12.69
C VAL A 217 2.41 24.24 -13.18
N ILE A 218 3.25 23.46 -13.82
CA ILE A 218 2.86 22.18 -14.42
C ILE A 218 3.63 21.07 -13.70
N VAL A 219 2.90 20.08 -13.17
CA VAL A 219 3.47 18.86 -12.59
C VAL A 219 3.35 17.74 -13.62
N VAL A 220 4.44 17.03 -13.89
CA VAL A 220 4.47 15.92 -14.84
C VAL A 220 4.81 14.63 -14.10
N GLN A 221 3.88 13.67 -14.11
CA GLN A 221 4.05 12.33 -13.54
C GLN A 221 4.65 12.32 -12.12
N ASN A 222 4.35 13.35 -11.32
CA ASN A 222 4.91 13.55 -9.97
C ASN A 222 6.47 13.49 -9.89
N LYS A 223 7.18 13.63 -10.99
CA LYS A 223 8.67 13.59 -11.05
C LYS A 223 9.29 14.91 -11.44
N LEU A 224 8.51 15.81 -12.04
CA LEU A 224 9.01 17.08 -12.56
C LEU A 224 7.97 18.17 -12.34
N VAL A 225 8.42 19.32 -11.86
CA VAL A 225 7.63 20.56 -11.78
C VAL A 225 8.25 21.58 -12.72
N ASN A 226 7.48 22.10 -13.69
CA ASN A 226 7.91 23.17 -14.56
C ASN A 226 7.14 24.45 -14.23
N ILE A 227 7.86 25.48 -13.79
CA ILE A 227 7.35 26.81 -13.48
C ILE A 227 7.59 27.71 -14.68
N VAL A 228 6.53 28.26 -15.25
CA VAL A 228 6.59 29.21 -16.36
C VAL A 228 6.41 30.61 -15.81
N VAL A 229 7.39 31.45 -15.98
CA VAL A 229 7.44 32.87 -15.57
C VAL A 229 7.60 33.78 -16.76
#